data_662a0bf4b8362b504c31b6c6724a35b6
#
_entry.id   662a0bf4b8362b504c31b6c6724a35b6
#
_cell.length_a   1.000
_cell.length_b   1.000
_cell.length_c   1.000
_cell.angle_alpha   90.00
_cell.angle_beta   90.00
_cell.angle_gamma   90.00
#
_symmetry.space_group_name_H-M   'P 1'
#
loop_
_entity.id
_entity.type
_entity.pdbx_description
1 polymer ?
#
loop_
_entity_poly.entity_id
_entity_poly.type
_entity_poly.pdbx_seq_one_letter_code
_entity_poly.pdbx_strand_id
1 'polypeptide(L)'
;VRTMPDFGLHRKEDKSACGTFEIGDADWLPSVPLNPDTSDPDVDVRERGRLKFTADALDFFSDEGEAGMAASNRIKGVVLHDILSGVTVPEDLESAVRQSVLNGDVTVSEADEAMKLLSDRIAGAASRGWFPQDSGRILNEATLIDTDGAMYRPDRVVISGGKVTIVDYKFGEHYRKYERQLKKYASIWRRMGYADVAAFLWYVHTDEVVEVDV
;
A
#
# COMPACT_ATOMS: atom_id res chain seq x y z
N VAL A 1 -25.44 29.88 13.36
CA VAL A 1 -24.01 30.16 13.44
C VAL A 1 -23.48 29.32 14.60
N ARG A 2 -22.78 28.25 14.30
CA ARG A 2 -22.12 27.38 15.31
C ARG A 2 -20.75 28.00 15.59
N THR A 3 -20.55 28.56 16.75
CA THR A 3 -19.24 29.02 17.24
C THR A 3 -18.33 27.80 17.40
N MET A 4 -17.15 27.83 16.77
CA MET A 4 -16.10 26.85 17.02
C MET A 4 -15.64 26.92 18.48
N PRO A 5 -15.29 25.78 19.11
CA PRO A 5 -14.71 25.80 20.44
C PRO A 5 -13.35 26.51 20.42
N ASP A 6 -13.11 27.31 21.44
CA ASP A 6 -11.85 28.00 21.66
C ASP A 6 -10.77 26.97 22.03
N PHE A 7 -9.80 26.77 21.15
CA PHE A 7 -8.68 25.83 21.36
C PHE A 7 -7.54 26.46 22.16
N GLY A 8 -7.79 27.30 23.13
CA GLY A 8 -6.82 27.78 24.11
C GLY A 8 -5.35 27.82 23.68
N LEU A 9 -5.04 28.45 22.54
CA LEU A 9 -3.67 28.57 22.04
C LEU A 9 -2.91 29.61 22.86
N HIS A 10 -2.02 29.16 23.74
CA HIS A 10 -1.11 30.02 24.47
C HIS A 10 0.23 30.11 23.74
N ARG A 11 0.64 31.32 23.35
CA ARG A 11 1.98 31.56 22.80
C ARG A 11 2.92 31.86 23.97
N LYS A 12 3.90 30.95 24.20
CA LYS A 12 5.07 31.30 25.01
C LYS A 12 6.10 32.00 24.15
N GLU A 13 6.39 33.24 24.45
CA GLU A 13 7.50 33.99 23.85
C GLU A 13 8.81 33.50 24.49
N ASP A 14 9.54 32.64 23.81
CA ASP A 14 10.94 32.38 24.13
C ASP A 14 11.82 33.25 23.23
N LYS A 15 12.94 33.75 23.79
CA LYS A 15 13.84 34.68 23.10
C LYS A 15 14.73 34.03 22.03
N SER A 16 14.51 32.77 21.73
CA SER A 16 15.09 32.09 20.57
C SER A 16 14.14 32.17 19.37
N ALA A 17 14.66 32.33 18.18
CA ALA A 17 13.90 32.61 16.94
C ALA A 17 12.95 31.46 16.49
N CYS A 18 12.67 30.48 17.34
CA CYS A 18 11.77 29.35 17.10
C CYS A 18 10.65 29.39 18.12
N GLY A 19 9.43 29.77 17.71
CA GLY A 19 8.26 29.74 18.57
C GLY A 19 7.78 28.31 18.78
N THR A 20 7.65 27.89 20.04
CA THR A 20 7.06 26.61 20.43
C THR A 20 5.57 26.79 20.69
N PHE A 21 4.73 25.98 20.06
CA PHE A 21 3.29 25.96 20.33
C PHE A 21 2.96 24.72 21.15
N GLU A 22 2.35 24.91 22.31
CA GLU A 22 1.79 23.82 23.13
C GLU A 22 0.27 23.79 22.92
N ILE A 23 -0.28 22.63 22.58
CA ILE A 23 -1.73 22.40 22.43
C ILE A 23 -2.16 21.39 23.50
N GLY A 24 -2.95 21.87 24.46
CA GLY A 24 -3.54 21.05 25.53
C GLY A 24 -2.70 20.96 26.81
N ASP A 25 -3.37 20.56 27.90
CA ASP A 25 -2.70 20.27 29.18
C ASP A 25 -2.07 18.88 29.14
N ALA A 26 -0.81 18.78 29.52
CA ALA A 26 -0.08 17.48 29.60
C ALA A 26 -0.58 16.56 30.75
N ASP A 27 -1.46 17.04 31.59
CA ASP A 27 -1.99 16.33 32.78
C ASP A 27 -2.91 15.15 32.46
N TRP A 28 -3.30 14.96 31.17
CA TRP A 28 -4.08 13.80 30.74
C TRP A 28 -3.22 12.54 30.47
N LEU A 29 -1.90 12.71 30.37
CA LEU A 29 -1.00 11.57 30.29
C LEU A 29 -0.86 10.94 31.68
N PRO A 30 -1.30 9.68 31.90
CA PRO A 30 -1.02 9.01 33.15
C PRO A 30 0.50 9.01 33.35
N SER A 31 0.96 9.58 34.44
CA SER A 31 2.36 9.49 34.85
C SER A 31 2.64 8.01 35.14
N VAL A 32 3.14 7.27 34.17
CA VAL A 32 3.69 5.94 34.40
C VAL A 32 4.99 6.18 35.18
N PRO A 33 5.11 5.73 36.42
CA PRO A 33 6.37 5.86 37.13
C PRO A 33 7.41 5.07 36.32
N LEU A 34 8.44 5.75 35.84
CA LEU A 34 9.63 5.11 35.27
C LEU A 34 10.23 4.30 36.41
N ASN A 35 10.05 2.98 36.35
CA ASN A 35 10.72 2.07 37.27
C ASN A 35 12.21 2.04 36.87
N PRO A 36 13.14 2.59 37.68
CA PRO A 36 14.55 2.67 37.28
C PRO A 36 15.24 1.30 37.22
N ASP A 37 14.57 0.22 37.64
CA ASP A 37 15.11 -1.14 37.70
C ASP A 37 14.67 -2.06 36.56
N THR A 38 13.89 -1.58 35.58
CA THR A 38 13.74 -2.29 34.32
C THR A 38 14.95 -1.94 33.45
N SER A 39 15.95 -2.82 33.49
CA SER A 39 16.92 -2.91 32.40
C SER A 39 16.12 -2.95 31.10
N ASP A 40 16.26 -1.93 30.27
CA ASP A 40 15.69 -1.89 28.93
C ASP A 40 15.92 -3.26 28.30
N PRO A 41 14.87 -4.00 27.91
CA PRO A 41 15.10 -5.20 27.13
C PRO A 41 15.85 -4.71 25.91
N ASP A 42 17.03 -5.28 25.67
CA ASP A 42 17.93 -4.96 24.57
C ASP A 42 17.12 -4.93 23.30
N VAL A 43 16.59 -3.74 22.96
CA VAL A 43 15.78 -3.54 21.77
C VAL A 43 16.77 -3.60 20.62
N ASP A 44 16.90 -4.78 20.02
CA ASP A 44 17.73 -4.98 18.84
C ASP A 44 17.30 -3.97 17.78
N VAL A 45 18.10 -2.92 17.63
CA VAL A 45 17.91 -1.82 16.67
C VAL A 45 17.84 -2.31 15.22
N ARG A 46 18.15 -3.61 15.00
CA ARG A 46 18.05 -4.27 13.70
C ARG A 46 16.61 -4.59 13.29
N GLU A 47 15.61 -4.48 14.14
CA GLU A 47 14.20 -4.72 13.79
C GLU A 47 13.46 -3.51 13.22
N ARG A 48 14.09 -2.35 13.05
CA ARG A 48 13.44 -1.15 12.51
C ARG A 48 13.20 -1.16 10.99
N GLY A 49 13.46 -2.26 10.31
CA GLY A 49 13.27 -2.44 8.87
C GLY A 49 12.38 -3.61 8.48
N ARG A 50 11.56 -4.16 9.38
CA ARG A 50 10.61 -5.20 8.99
C ARG A 50 9.53 -4.59 8.12
N LEU A 51 9.65 -4.82 6.82
CA LEU A 51 8.54 -4.70 5.87
C LEU A 51 7.35 -5.46 6.45
N LYS A 52 6.25 -4.76 6.72
CA LYS A 52 4.99 -5.39 7.10
C LYS A 52 4.39 -5.99 5.82
N PHE A 53 4.78 -7.22 5.53
CA PHE A 53 4.16 -7.97 4.45
C PHE A 53 2.66 -8.16 4.74
N THR A 54 1.83 -7.97 3.72
CA THR A 54 0.43 -8.40 3.78
C THR A 54 0.39 -9.92 3.91
N ALA A 55 -0.73 -10.49 4.41
CA ALA A 55 -0.89 -11.94 4.53
C ALA A 55 -0.63 -12.66 3.19
N ASP A 56 -0.98 -12.01 2.07
CA ASP A 56 -0.76 -12.51 0.71
C ASP A 56 0.72 -12.51 0.30
N ALA A 57 1.48 -11.52 0.75
CA ALA A 57 2.93 -11.52 0.54
C ALA A 57 3.60 -12.62 1.36
N LEU A 58 3.16 -12.89 2.58
CA LEU A 58 3.65 -14.00 3.40
C LEU A 58 3.32 -15.36 2.78
N ASP A 59 2.13 -15.53 2.22
CA ASP A 59 1.73 -16.74 1.49
C ASP A 59 2.57 -16.96 0.21
N PHE A 60 2.95 -15.88 -0.46
CA PHE A 60 3.88 -15.92 -1.59
C PHE A 60 5.29 -16.37 -1.15
N PHE A 61 5.70 -16.05 0.09
CA PHE A 61 6.99 -16.48 0.66
C PHE A 61 7.00 -17.92 1.20
N SER A 62 5.85 -18.56 1.39
CA SER A 62 5.77 -19.89 2.02
C SER A 62 5.93 -21.06 1.05
N ASP A 63 5.99 -20.84 -0.26
CA ASP A 63 6.19 -21.92 -1.24
C ASP A 63 7.67 -22.29 -1.35
N GLU A 64 8.05 -23.37 -0.66
CA GLU A 64 9.40 -23.94 -0.62
C GLU A 64 9.75 -24.62 -1.94
N GLY A 65 10.43 -23.90 -2.85
CA GLY A 65 10.96 -24.49 -4.07
C GLY A 65 12.11 -23.69 -4.70
N GLU A 66 13.33 -24.19 -4.59
CA GLU A 66 14.58 -23.68 -5.20
C GLU A 66 15.12 -22.35 -4.64
N ALA A 67 15.88 -22.47 -3.55
CA ALA A 67 16.13 -21.46 -2.54
C ALA A 67 17.02 -20.26 -2.89
N GLY A 68 17.55 -20.13 -4.08
CA GLY A 68 18.49 -19.04 -4.40
C GLY A 68 17.95 -18.04 -5.43
N MET A 69 17.57 -18.49 -6.61
CA MET A 69 17.00 -17.65 -7.69
C MET A 69 15.58 -17.19 -7.37
N ALA A 70 14.80 -18.05 -6.71
CA ALA A 70 13.46 -17.74 -6.28
C ALA A 70 13.44 -16.61 -5.24
N ALA A 71 14.40 -16.56 -4.32
CA ALA A 71 14.50 -15.47 -3.33
C ALA A 71 14.77 -14.11 -3.97
N SER A 72 15.67 -14.03 -4.95
CA SER A 72 15.97 -12.79 -5.67
C SER A 72 14.76 -12.29 -6.48
N ASN A 73 14.04 -13.19 -7.14
CA ASN A 73 12.84 -12.85 -7.90
C ASN A 73 11.67 -12.45 -6.98
N ARG A 74 11.57 -13.05 -5.80
CA ARG A 74 10.60 -12.70 -4.76
C ARG A 74 10.84 -11.29 -4.23
N ILE A 75 12.08 -10.93 -3.88
CA ILE A 75 12.45 -9.59 -3.43
C ILE A 75 12.10 -8.57 -4.52
N LYS A 76 12.41 -8.85 -5.78
CA LYS A 76 12.05 -7.98 -6.91
C LYS A 76 10.52 -7.82 -7.04
N GLY A 77 9.75 -8.88 -6.86
CA GLY A 77 8.29 -8.82 -6.90
C GLY A 77 7.69 -7.93 -5.82
N VAL A 78 8.17 -8.03 -4.58
CA VAL A 78 7.73 -7.18 -3.46
C VAL A 78 8.03 -5.72 -3.72
N VAL A 79 9.23 -5.41 -4.18
CA VAL A 79 9.64 -4.03 -4.46
C VAL A 79 8.83 -3.42 -5.61
N LEU A 80 8.59 -4.18 -6.68
CA LEU A 80 7.74 -3.72 -7.78
C LEU A 80 6.30 -3.49 -7.34
N HIS A 81 5.78 -4.32 -6.44
CA HIS A 81 4.46 -4.12 -5.82
C HIS A 81 4.43 -2.81 -5.03
N ASP A 82 5.42 -2.57 -4.18
CA ASP A 82 5.51 -1.35 -3.37
C ASP A 82 5.61 -0.10 -4.25
N ILE A 83 6.40 -0.14 -5.33
CA ILE A 83 6.47 0.94 -6.31
C ILE A 83 5.09 1.19 -6.92
N LEU A 84 4.39 0.15 -7.39
CA LEU A 84 3.07 0.28 -8.00
C LEU A 84 2.02 0.81 -7.02
N SER A 85 2.12 0.47 -5.73
CA SER A 85 1.22 0.98 -4.70
C SER A 85 1.33 2.50 -4.52
N GLY A 86 2.51 3.06 -4.78
CA GLY A 86 2.78 4.50 -4.77
C GLY A 86 2.33 5.25 -6.03
N VAL A 87 1.95 4.54 -7.10
CA VAL A 87 1.55 5.14 -8.38
C VAL A 87 0.04 5.31 -8.45
N THR A 88 -0.45 6.52 -8.45
CA THR A 88 -1.87 6.84 -8.66
C THR A 88 -2.15 7.10 -10.14
N VAL A 89 -1.37 7.98 -10.74
CA VAL A 89 -1.38 8.29 -12.18
C VAL A 89 -0.03 7.90 -12.79
N PRO A 90 0.07 7.70 -14.11
CA PRO A 90 1.33 7.26 -14.74
C PRO A 90 2.54 8.15 -14.41
N GLU A 91 2.31 9.43 -14.23
CA GLU A 91 3.33 10.45 -13.93
C GLU A 91 3.99 10.26 -12.55
N ASP A 92 3.34 9.55 -11.64
CA ASP A 92 3.87 9.28 -10.29
C ASP A 92 5.01 8.25 -10.32
N LEU A 93 5.16 7.47 -11.40
CA LEU A 93 6.09 6.35 -11.45
C LEU A 93 7.55 6.77 -11.16
N GLU A 94 8.01 7.87 -11.77
CA GLU A 94 9.38 8.34 -11.54
C GLU A 94 9.62 8.66 -10.05
N SER A 95 8.63 9.29 -9.41
CA SER A 95 8.71 9.63 -7.99
C SER A 95 8.70 8.38 -7.11
N ALA A 96 7.86 7.40 -7.41
CA ALA A 96 7.76 6.15 -6.68
C ALA A 96 9.06 5.32 -6.76
N VAL A 97 9.64 5.20 -7.96
CA VAL A 97 10.93 4.51 -8.15
C VAL A 97 12.06 5.25 -7.42
N ARG A 98 12.11 6.58 -7.50
CA ARG A 98 13.10 7.38 -6.76
C ARG A 98 12.97 7.19 -5.26
N GLN A 99 11.76 7.13 -4.73
CA GLN A 99 11.53 6.87 -3.31
C GLN A 99 12.05 5.50 -2.88
N SER A 100 11.87 4.47 -3.70
CA SER A 100 12.40 3.13 -3.43
C SER A 100 13.94 3.10 -3.38
N VAL A 101 14.61 3.89 -4.24
CA VAL A 101 16.08 4.08 -4.16
C VAL A 101 16.47 4.78 -2.86
N LEU A 102 15.78 5.85 -2.48
CA LEU A 102 16.06 6.59 -1.24
C LEU A 102 15.86 5.76 0.01
N ASN A 103 14.88 4.87 0.00
CA ASN A 103 14.62 3.93 1.09
C ASN A 103 15.68 2.82 1.16
N GLY A 104 16.46 2.61 0.09
CA GLY A 104 17.42 1.51 -0.02
C GLY A 104 16.79 0.17 -0.42
N ASP A 105 15.55 0.18 -0.93
CA ASP A 105 14.83 -1.02 -1.37
C ASP A 105 15.41 -1.56 -2.68
N VAL A 106 15.93 -0.67 -3.52
CA VAL A 106 16.60 -0.98 -4.80
C VAL A 106 17.87 -0.18 -5.00
N THR A 107 18.81 -0.75 -5.74
CA THR A 107 19.96 -0.03 -6.26
C THR A 107 19.58 0.85 -7.46
N VAL A 108 20.43 1.80 -7.84
CA VAL A 108 20.19 2.66 -9.01
C VAL A 108 20.01 1.84 -10.29
N SER A 109 20.80 0.78 -10.48
CA SER A 109 20.68 -0.09 -11.66
C SER A 109 19.35 -0.86 -11.70
N GLU A 110 18.89 -1.36 -10.56
CA GLU A 110 17.59 -2.03 -10.46
C GLU A 110 16.43 -1.05 -10.64
N ALA A 111 16.59 0.19 -10.22
CA ALA A 111 15.62 1.26 -10.44
C ALA A 111 15.44 1.56 -11.94
N ASP A 112 16.51 1.57 -12.74
CA ASP A 112 16.42 1.74 -14.18
C ASP A 112 15.67 0.58 -14.85
N GLU A 113 15.92 -0.65 -14.41
CA GLU A 113 15.18 -1.84 -14.87
C GLU A 113 13.71 -1.77 -14.50
N ALA A 114 13.40 -1.41 -13.25
CA ALA A 114 12.04 -1.26 -12.75
C ALA A 114 11.29 -0.15 -13.51
N MET A 115 11.93 1.00 -13.72
CA MET A 115 11.38 2.11 -14.47
C MET A 115 10.98 1.68 -15.88
N LYS A 116 11.88 1.01 -16.60
CA LYS A 116 11.61 0.54 -17.96
C LYS A 116 10.45 -0.44 -18.01
N LEU A 117 10.47 -1.45 -17.13
CA LEU A 117 9.41 -2.46 -17.06
C LEU A 117 8.05 -1.80 -16.75
N LEU A 118 7.98 -1.02 -15.68
CA LEU A 118 6.73 -0.47 -15.19
C LEU A 118 6.17 0.62 -16.10
N SER A 119 7.01 1.42 -16.80
CA SER A 119 6.55 2.39 -17.79
C SER A 119 5.74 1.71 -18.90
N ASP A 120 6.27 0.61 -19.47
CA ASP A 120 5.59 -0.13 -20.51
C ASP A 120 4.27 -0.75 -20.00
N ARG A 121 4.31 -1.31 -18.79
CA ARG A 121 3.14 -1.95 -18.15
C ARG A 121 2.04 -0.97 -17.81
N ILE A 122 2.39 0.17 -17.23
CA ILE A 122 1.44 1.23 -16.88
C ILE A 122 0.81 1.84 -18.14
N ALA A 123 1.57 2.06 -19.21
CA ALA A 123 1.02 2.55 -20.47
C ALA A 123 -0.06 1.60 -21.03
N GLY A 124 0.17 0.28 -21.01
CA GLY A 124 -0.83 -0.71 -21.37
C GLY A 124 -2.04 -0.72 -20.44
N ALA A 125 -1.80 -0.65 -19.13
CA ALA A 125 -2.83 -0.64 -18.10
C ALA A 125 -3.68 0.66 -18.11
N ALA A 126 -3.08 1.80 -18.46
CA ALA A 126 -3.79 3.07 -18.63
C ALA A 126 -4.84 2.99 -19.74
N SER A 127 -4.54 2.29 -20.85
CA SER A 127 -5.49 2.06 -21.94
C SER A 127 -6.71 1.23 -21.51
N ARG A 128 -6.57 0.42 -20.43
CA ARG A 128 -7.66 -0.34 -19.81
C ARG A 128 -8.44 0.48 -18.76
N GLY A 129 -8.06 1.76 -18.55
CA GLY A 129 -8.67 2.65 -17.55
C GLY A 129 -8.24 2.37 -16.11
N TRP A 130 -7.14 1.64 -15.90
CA TRP A 130 -6.65 1.33 -14.56
C TRP A 130 -5.81 2.45 -13.95
N PHE A 131 -5.28 3.35 -14.76
CA PHE A 131 -4.55 4.55 -14.37
C PHE A 131 -5.21 5.78 -15.02
N PRO A 132 -6.45 6.14 -14.61
CA PRO A 132 -7.16 7.27 -15.20
C PRO A 132 -6.49 8.58 -14.79
N GLN A 133 -6.33 9.49 -15.75
CA GLN A 133 -5.87 10.87 -15.49
C GLN A 133 -7.01 11.78 -15.02
N ASP A 134 -8.26 11.43 -15.37
CA ASP A 134 -9.45 12.24 -15.10
C ASP A 134 -10.57 11.43 -14.44
N SER A 135 -11.27 12.06 -13.50
CA SER A 135 -12.59 11.68 -12.97
C SER A 135 -12.76 10.32 -12.27
N GLY A 136 -11.71 9.58 -11.99
CA GLY A 136 -11.79 8.33 -11.22
C GLY A 136 -11.27 8.49 -9.79
N ARG A 137 -11.91 7.86 -8.80
CA ARG A 137 -11.33 7.68 -7.48
C ARG A 137 -10.48 6.43 -7.48
N ILE A 138 -9.20 6.58 -7.21
CA ILE A 138 -8.24 5.49 -7.13
C ILE A 138 -7.94 5.22 -5.66
N LEU A 139 -7.95 3.96 -5.29
CA LEU A 139 -7.59 3.48 -3.96
C LEU A 139 -6.51 2.42 -4.13
N ASN A 140 -5.29 2.72 -3.73
CA ASN A 140 -4.21 1.76 -3.67
C ASN A 140 -4.14 1.22 -2.24
N GLU A 141 -4.05 -0.10 -2.10
CA GLU A 141 -3.96 -0.80 -0.81
C GLU A 141 -4.96 -0.35 0.26
N ALA A 142 -6.13 0.08 -0.15
CA ALA A 142 -7.16 0.54 0.78
C ALA A 142 -7.77 -0.64 1.54
N THR A 143 -7.82 -0.53 2.86
CA THR A 143 -8.41 -1.57 3.70
C THR A 143 -9.92 -1.62 3.51
N LEU A 144 -10.43 -2.80 3.13
CA LEU A 144 -11.84 -3.16 3.14
C LEU A 144 -12.15 -3.95 4.41
N ILE A 145 -13.19 -3.54 5.13
CA ILE A 145 -13.65 -4.26 6.32
C ILE A 145 -14.98 -4.94 5.98
N ASP A 146 -15.02 -6.26 6.13
CA ASP A 146 -16.23 -7.03 5.94
C ASP A 146 -17.15 -6.94 7.18
N THR A 147 -18.40 -7.37 7.02
CA THR A 147 -19.41 -7.34 8.09
C THR A 147 -19.06 -8.23 9.29
N ASP A 148 -18.20 -9.22 9.09
CA ASP A 148 -17.67 -10.09 10.15
C ASP A 148 -16.40 -9.53 10.83
N GLY A 149 -15.97 -8.31 10.43
CA GLY A 149 -14.76 -7.66 10.92
C GLY A 149 -13.47 -8.12 10.24
N ALA A 150 -13.52 -9.04 9.27
CA ALA A 150 -12.36 -9.44 8.51
C ALA A 150 -11.88 -8.27 7.61
N MET A 151 -10.55 -8.08 7.57
CA MET A 151 -9.92 -7.02 6.81
C MET A 151 -9.27 -7.58 5.55
N TYR A 152 -9.50 -6.90 4.43
CA TYR A 152 -8.96 -7.22 3.12
C TYR A 152 -8.29 -5.97 2.53
N ARG A 153 -7.32 -6.16 1.65
CA ARG A 153 -6.57 -5.07 1.06
C ARG A 153 -6.30 -5.38 -0.41
N PRO A 154 -7.20 -4.99 -1.32
CA PRO A 154 -6.91 -5.07 -2.75
C PRO A 154 -5.80 -4.09 -3.13
N ASP A 155 -4.92 -4.48 -4.04
CA ASP A 155 -3.77 -3.67 -4.45
C ASP A 155 -4.22 -2.37 -5.10
N ARG A 156 -5.20 -2.44 -6.00
CA ARG A 156 -5.74 -1.26 -6.67
C ARG A 156 -7.23 -1.38 -6.91
N VAL A 157 -7.95 -0.31 -6.60
CA VAL A 157 -9.38 -0.17 -6.93
C VAL A 157 -9.61 1.14 -7.64
N VAL A 158 -10.25 1.09 -8.79
CA VAL A 158 -10.65 2.25 -9.58
C VAL A 158 -12.17 2.37 -9.56
N ILE A 159 -12.68 3.51 -9.11
CA ILE A 159 -14.11 3.81 -9.07
C ILE A 159 -14.39 4.95 -10.05
N SER A 160 -15.12 4.66 -11.11
CA SER A 160 -15.47 5.63 -12.14
C SER A 160 -16.85 5.34 -12.70
N GLY A 161 -17.69 6.36 -12.82
CA GLY A 161 -19.03 6.24 -13.40
C GLY A 161 -19.96 5.24 -12.69
N GLY A 162 -19.73 4.96 -11.39
CA GLY A 162 -20.50 3.96 -10.63
C GLY A 162 -19.99 2.51 -10.80
N LYS A 163 -19.00 2.30 -11.65
CA LYS A 163 -18.30 1.02 -11.81
C LYS A 163 -17.10 0.94 -10.88
N VAL A 164 -16.90 -0.23 -10.29
CA VAL A 164 -15.69 -0.58 -9.52
C VAL A 164 -14.85 -1.56 -10.32
N THR A 165 -13.59 -1.23 -10.54
CA THR A 165 -12.60 -2.13 -11.13
C THR A 165 -11.55 -2.46 -10.10
N ILE A 166 -11.39 -3.73 -9.78
CA ILE A 166 -10.41 -4.24 -8.82
C ILE A 166 -9.27 -4.85 -9.64
N VAL A 167 -8.04 -4.43 -9.36
CA VAL A 167 -6.83 -4.99 -9.99
C VAL A 167 -5.90 -5.45 -8.90
N ASP A 168 -5.50 -6.70 -8.98
CA ASP A 168 -4.60 -7.33 -8.02
C ASP A 168 -3.32 -7.75 -8.75
N TYR A 169 -2.16 -7.28 -8.26
CA TYR A 169 -0.87 -7.44 -8.92
C TYR A 169 -0.25 -8.78 -8.57
N LYS A 170 0.25 -9.49 -9.58
CA LYS A 170 0.92 -10.78 -9.39
C LYS A 170 2.29 -10.77 -10.08
N PHE A 171 3.28 -11.30 -9.37
CA PHE A 171 4.68 -11.39 -9.84
C PHE A 171 5.17 -12.83 -9.94
N GLY A 172 4.33 -13.81 -9.66
CA GLY A 172 4.62 -15.23 -9.67
C GLY A 172 3.68 -16.04 -10.55
N GLU A 173 3.50 -17.30 -10.21
CA GLU A 173 2.69 -18.25 -10.94
C GLU A 173 1.19 -18.08 -10.73
N HIS A 174 0.39 -18.75 -11.58
CA HIS A 174 -1.07 -18.73 -11.52
C HIS A 174 -1.60 -19.69 -10.45
N TYR A 175 -2.34 -19.16 -9.47
CA TYR A 175 -2.99 -19.97 -8.44
C TYR A 175 -4.48 -19.65 -8.32
N ARG A 176 -5.31 -20.69 -8.25
CA ARG A 176 -6.78 -20.56 -8.06
C ARG A 176 -7.17 -19.81 -6.77
N LYS A 177 -6.29 -19.73 -5.80
CA LYS A 177 -6.53 -18.96 -4.57
C LYS A 177 -6.72 -17.47 -4.84
N TYR A 178 -6.04 -16.92 -5.87
CA TYR A 178 -6.15 -15.50 -6.25
C TYR A 178 -7.53 -15.14 -6.81
N GLU A 179 -8.14 -16.03 -7.59
CA GLU A 179 -9.51 -15.82 -8.07
C GLU A 179 -10.50 -15.78 -6.91
N ARG A 180 -10.36 -16.67 -5.91
CA ARG A 180 -11.23 -16.68 -4.72
C ARG A 180 -11.10 -15.39 -3.91
N GLN A 181 -9.89 -14.87 -3.80
CA GLN A 181 -9.62 -13.60 -3.13
C GLN A 181 -10.35 -12.44 -3.83
N LEU A 182 -10.22 -12.33 -5.15
CA LEU A 182 -10.89 -11.29 -5.94
C LEU A 182 -12.42 -11.40 -5.86
N LYS A 183 -12.98 -12.62 -5.90
CA LYS A 183 -14.42 -12.85 -5.70
C LYS A 183 -14.88 -12.33 -4.34
N LYS A 184 -14.07 -12.50 -3.31
CA LYS A 184 -14.37 -11.98 -1.98
C LYS A 184 -14.36 -10.44 -1.99
N TYR A 185 -13.34 -9.80 -2.57
CA TYR A 185 -13.29 -8.35 -2.71
C TYR A 185 -14.52 -7.82 -3.45
N ALA A 186 -14.84 -8.38 -4.60
CA ALA A 186 -16.00 -7.98 -5.39
C ALA A 186 -17.32 -8.12 -4.61
N SER A 187 -17.46 -9.18 -3.80
CA SER A 187 -18.66 -9.38 -2.97
C SER A 187 -18.82 -8.28 -1.93
N ILE A 188 -17.73 -7.76 -1.37
CA ILE A 188 -17.76 -6.65 -0.42
C ILE A 188 -18.21 -5.38 -1.12
N TRP A 189 -17.63 -5.05 -2.28
CA TRP A 189 -18.02 -3.87 -3.06
C TRP A 189 -19.50 -3.91 -3.48
N ARG A 190 -20.03 -5.09 -3.87
CA ARG A 190 -21.44 -5.24 -4.19
C ARG A 190 -22.34 -4.98 -2.97
N ARG A 191 -21.97 -5.45 -1.78
CA ARG A 191 -22.69 -5.15 -0.55
C ARG A 191 -22.63 -3.67 -0.17
N MET A 192 -21.59 -2.95 -0.57
CA MET A 192 -21.51 -1.50 -0.42
C MET A 192 -22.41 -0.74 -1.42
N GLY A 193 -23.12 -1.44 -2.32
CA GLY A 193 -24.08 -0.85 -3.24
C GLY A 193 -23.59 -0.65 -4.67
N TYR A 194 -22.39 -1.12 -5.02
CA TYR A 194 -21.90 -1.07 -6.38
C TYR A 194 -22.38 -2.28 -7.18
N ALA A 195 -23.26 -2.04 -8.17
CA ALA A 195 -23.81 -3.11 -9.01
C ALA A 195 -22.82 -3.61 -10.08
N ASP A 196 -22.01 -2.70 -10.63
CA ASP A 196 -21.03 -3.01 -11.68
C ASP A 196 -19.64 -3.12 -11.04
N VAL A 197 -19.18 -4.36 -10.86
CA VAL A 197 -17.86 -4.67 -10.27
C VAL A 197 -17.15 -5.64 -11.19
N ALA A 198 -15.98 -5.25 -11.69
CA ALA A 198 -15.06 -6.09 -12.46
C ALA A 198 -13.77 -6.34 -11.66
N ALA A 199 -13.16 -7.50 -11.83
CA ALA A 199 -11.96 -7.88 -11.10
C ALA A 199 -10.93 -8.55 -12.01
N PHE A 200 -9.66 -8.16 -11.87
CA PHE A 200 -8.58 -8.59 -12.73
C PHE A 200 -7.36 -9.00 -11.90
N LEU A 201 -6.75 -10.13 -12.27
CA LEU A 201 -5.39 -10.48 -11.90
C LEU A 201 -4.45 -9.94 -12.98
N TRP A 202 -3.47 -9.15 -12.60
CA TRP A 202 -2.48 -8.63 -13.52
C TRP A 202 -1.10 -9.18 -13.19
N TYR A 203 -0.62 -10.08 -14.05
CA TYR A 203 0.73 -10.65 -13.98
C TYR A 203 1.72 -9.66 -14.60
N VAL A 204 2.29 -8.80 -13.77
CA VAL A 204 3.04 -7.60 -14.19
C VAL A 204 4.27 -7.96 -15.05
N HIS A 205 4.99 -9.03 -14.75
CA HIS A 205 6.16 -9.42 -15.54
C HIS A 205 5.82 -9.80 -16.98
N THR A 206 4.74 -10.55 -17.18
CA THR A 206 4.33 -11.04 -18.50
C THR A 206 3.33 -10.14 -19.20
N ASP A 207 2.79 -9.14 -18.50
CA ASP A 207 1.63 -8.31 -18.92
C ASP A 207 0.36 -9.13 -19.20
N GLU A 208 0.29 -10.33 -18.64
CA GLU A 208 -0.90 -11.14 -18.76
C GLU A 208 -1.99 -10.63 -17.82
N VAL A 209 -3.20 -10.54 -18.33
CA VAL A 209 -4.38 -10.11 -17.59
C VAL A 209 -5.42 -11.21 -17.62
N VAL A 210 -5.85 -11.62 -16.42
CA VAL A 210 -6.93 -12.58 -16.25
C VAL A 210 -8.13 -11.89 -15.63
N GLU A 211 -9.22 -11.78 -16.38
CA GLU A 211 -10.49 -11.33 -15.84
C GLU A 211 -11.12 -12.46 -15.00
N VAL A 212 -11.51 -12.14 -13.78
CA VAL A 212 -12.15 -13.08 -12.87
C VAL A 212 -13.65 -12.87 -12.89
N ASP A 213 -14.39 -13.91 -13.21
CA ASP A 213 -15.85 -13.92 -13.14
C ASP A 213 -16.31 -13.75 -11.69
N VAL A 214 -16.85 -12.57 -11.36
CA VAL A 214 -17.21 -12.14 -10.01
C VAL A 214 -18.67 -11.80 -9.87
#